data_0eac0d3727ef7ef09509b2d2023068e0
#
_entry.id   0eac0d3727ef7ef09509b2d2023068e0
#
_cell.length_a   1.000
_cell.length_b   1.000
_cell.length_c   1.000
_cell.angle_alpha   90.00
_cell.angle_beta   90.00
_cell.angle_gamma   90.00
#
_symmetry.space_group_name_H-M   'P 1'
#
loop_
_entity.id
_entity.type
_entity.pdbx_description
1 polymer ?
#
loop_
_entity_poly.entity_id
_entity_poly.type
_entity_poly.pdbx_seq_one_letter_code
_entity_poly.pdbx_strand_id
1 'polypeptide(L)'
;GEKYGVWVSDGTVVERVFPVTVTDGKIEFAFEMGKHTCLNSIDIAQKQDIEVKNVKSAVIAKRDTASVKLTWDKADGVIGYRVSRRNPKNNEIDKVQEVITEEFVDGDVTICDKFEYSVCALYAHKFCSDKSVTIDVEVVDGKSVVGEITELDAKETPNSVTLVWNGF
;
A
#
# COMPACT_ATOMS: atom_id res chain seq x y z
N GLY A 1 2.55 8.77 -33.67
CA GLY A 1 2.01 9.13 -32.36
C GLY A 1 1.19 7.97 -31.81
N GLU A 2 1.24 7.77 -30.53
CA GLU A 2 0.41 6.75 -29.84
C GLU A 2 -1.04 7.21 -29.85
N LYS A 3 -1.98 6.28 -30.11
CA LYS A 3 -3.41 6.53 -30.05
C LYS A 3 -4.01 5.80 -28.86
N TYR A 4 -4.74 6.53 -28.05
CA TYR A 4 -5.45 5.98 -26.90
C TYR A 4 -6.94 6.10 -27.11
N GLY A 5 -7.66 5.00 -26.99
CA GLY A 5 -9.13 4.96 -27.10
C GLY A 5 -9.76 4.93 -25.70
N VAL A 6 -10.70 5.83 -25.43
CA VAL A 6 -11.51 5.82 -24.21
C VAL A 6 -12.97 5.64 -24.61
N TRP A 7 -13.57 4.56 -24.13
CA TRP A 7 -14.99 4.28 -24.34
C TRP A 7 -15.74 4.48 -23.04
N VAL A 8 -16.78 5.29 -23.07
CA VAL A 8 -17.60 5.60 -21.90
C VAL A 8 -19.08 5.38 -22.23
N SER A 9 -19.82 4.89 -21.27
CA SER A 9 -21.28 4.86 -21.34
C SER A 9 -21.85 6.24 -21.03
N ASP A 10 -23.07 6.48 -21.48
CA ASP A 10 -23.76 7.76 -21.31
C ASP A 10 -23.85 8.18 -19.84
N GLY A 11 -23.52 9.44 -19.55
CA GLY A 11 -23.55 10.00 -18.20
C GLY A 11 -22.36 9.61 -17.29
N THR A 12 -21.35 8.92 -17.78
CA THR A 12 -20.19 8.51 -16.99
C THR A 12 -19.02 9.49 -17.18
N VAL A 13 -18.43 9.96 -16.08
CA VAL A 13 -17.14 10.66 -16.09
C VAL A 13 -16.04 9.64 -15.94
N VAL A 14 -15.10 9.63 -16.85
CA VAL A 14 -13.95 8.71 -16.83
C VAL A 14 -12.67 9.52 -16.89
N GLU A 15 -11.81 9.29 -15.90
CA GLU A 15 -10.45 9.80 -15.90
C GLU A 15 -9.50 8.73 -16.45
N ARG A 16 -8.56 9.15 -17.30
CA ARG A 16 -7.50 8.30 -17.85
C ARG A 16 -6.18 9.03 -17.79
N VAL A 17 -5.16 8.33 -17.36
CA VAL A 17 -3.79 8.84 -17.30
C VAL A 17 -2.97 8.14 -18.37
N PHE A 18 -2.29 8.92 -19.19
CA PHE A 18 -1.41 8.43 -20.25
C PHE A 18 0.01 8.95 -20.00
N PRO A 19 1.00 8.08 -19.79
CA PRO A 19 2.40 8.49 -19.77
C PRO A 19 2.85 8.83 -21.19
N VAL A 20 3.38 10.04 -21.39
CA VAL A 20 3.86 10.49 -22.68
C VAL A 20 5.31 10.94 -22.57
N THR A 21 6.17 10.48 -23.47
CA THR A 21 7.55 10.97 -23.57
C THR A 21 7.62 12.08 -24.62
N VAL A 22 8.02 13.27 -24.21
CA VAL A 22 8.16 14.44 -25.09
C VAL A 22 9.64 14.58 -25.46
N THR A 23 9.95 14.43 -26.74
CA THR A 23 11.35 14.50 -27.25
C THR A 23 11.66 15.79 -28.00
N ASP A 24 10.62 16.47 -28.51
CA ASP A 24 10.74 17.68 -29.33
C ASP A 24 10.17 18.94 -28.66
N GLY A 25 9.80 18.82 -27.38
CA GLY A 25 9.23 19.93 -26.61
C GLY A 25 7.77 20.24 -26.95
N LYS A 26 7.08 19.39 -27.70
CA LYS A 26 5.69 19.57 -28.12
C LYS A 26 4.82 18.39 -27.73
N ILE A 27 3.60 18.70 -27.31
CA ILE A 27 2.54 17.71 -27.14
C ILE A 27 1.36 18.16 -28.03
N GLU A 28 0.99 17.34 -28.99
CA GLU A 28 -0.15 17.58 -29.86
C GLU A 28 -1.28 16.63 -29.51
N PHE A 29 -2.48 17.19 -29.37
CA PHE A 29 -3.69 16.43 -29.09
C PHE A 29 -4.60 16.45 -30.30
N ALA A 30 -5.01 15.29 -30.75
CA ALA A 30 -6.06 15.13 -31.75
C ALA A 30 -7.22 14.33 -31.14
N PHE A 31 -8.42 14.88 -31.21
CA PHE A 31 -9.62 14.24 -30.64
C PHE A 31 -10.57 13.83 -31.73
N GLU A 32 -10.92 12.55 -31.74
CA GLU A 32 -12.03 12.05 -32.56
C GLU A 32 -13.21 11.80 -31.60
N MET A 33 -14.16 12.70 -31.55
CA MET A 33 -15.28 12.62 -30.61
C MET A 33 -16.56 12.20 -31.33
N GLY A 34 -17.32 11.30 -30.72
CA GLY A 34 -18.67 10.96 -31.17
C GLY A 34 -19.67 12.09 -30.87
N LYS A 35 -20.91 11.98 -31.41
CA LYS A 35 -21.94 13.01 -31.34
C LYS A 35 -22.35 13.49 -29.94
N HIS A 36 -22.05 12.73 -28.90
CA HIS A 36 -22.46 13.00 -27.50
C HIS A 36 -21.30 12.92 -26.52
N THR A 37 -20.08 13.14 -27.01
CA THR A 37 -18.87 13.06 -26.16
C THR A 37 -18.40 14.45 -25.79
N CYS A 38 -18.11 14.70 -24.51
CA CYS A 38 -17.54 15.94 -24.02
C CYS A 38 -16.19 15.66 -23.41
N LEU A 39 -15.22 16.51 -23.70
CA LEU A 39 -13.97 16.56 -22.98
C LEU A 39 -14.07 17.66 -21.93
N ASN A 40 -13.97 17.31 -20.65
CA ASN A 40 -14.14 18.26 -19.56
C ASN A 40 -12.82 18.97 -19.20
N SER A 41 -11.71 18.21 -19.14
CA SER A 41 -10.39 18.77 -18.84
C SER A 41 -9.28 17.90 -19.42
N ILE A 42 -8.12 18.51 -19.60
CA ILE A 42 -6.84 17.87 -19.83
C ILE A 42 -5.86 18.46 -18.83
N ASP A 43 -5.33 17.60 -17.99
CA ASP A 43 -4.31 17.97 -17.04
C ASP A 43 -2.96 17.38 -17.49
N ILE A 44 -1.94 18.23 -17.54
CA ILE A 44 -0.59 17.84 -17.92
C ILE A 44 0.30 18.09 -16.74
N ALA A 45 0.98 17.05 -16.27
CA ALA A 45 1.96 17.16 -15.21
C ALA A 45 3.29 16.56 -15.66
N GLN A 46 4.37 17.25 -15.35
CA GLN A 46 5.69 16.67 -15.50
C GLN A 46 5.88 15.58 -14.47
N LYS A 47 6.33 14.41 -14.93
CA LYS A 47 6.70 13.30 -14.06
C LYS A 47 7.76 13.74 -13.05
N GLN A 48 7.57 13.39 -11.80
CA GLN A 48 8.48 13.70 -10.71
C GLN A 48 9.04 12.40 -10.11
N ASP A 49 10.35 12.38 -9.94
CA ASP A 49 11.09 11.29 -9.31
C ASP A 49 11.33 11.61 -7.81
N ILE A 50 10.24 11.75 -7.06
CA ILE A 50 10.32 12.06 -5.63
C ILE A 50 10.39 10.75 -4.84
N GLU A 51 11.47 10.54 -4.14
CA GLU A 51 11.68 9.37 -3.29
C GLU A 51 11.21 9.64 -1.86
N VAL A 52 10.41 8.74 -1.31
CA VAL A 52 10.07 8.74 0.12
C VAL A 52 11.22 8.08 0.87
N LYS A 53 11.77 8.75 1.89
CA LYS A 53 12.95 8.27 2.62
C LYS A 53 12.61 7.83 4.04
N ASN A 54 13.46 6.97 4.58
CA ASN A 54 13.41 6.52 5.98
C ASN A 54 12.04 5.97 6.39
N VAL A 55 11.39 5.20 5.49
CA VAL A 55 10.15 4.50 5.83
C VAL A 55 10.43 3.49 6.93
N LYS A 56 9.71 3.61 8.03
CA LYS A 56 9.80 2.73 9.21
C LYS A 56 8.43 2.20 9.57
N SER A 57 8.40 1.01 10.12
CA SER A 57 7.19 0.41 10.68
C SER A 57 7.32 0.17 12.17
N ALA A 58 6.21 0.29 12.88
CA ALA A 58 6.07 -0.12 14.26
C ALA A 58 4.76 -0.89 14.42
N VAL A 59 4.83 -2.07 15.02
CA VAL A 59 3.64 -2.86 15.36
C VAL A 59 3.22 -2.49 16.79
N ILE A 60 1.95 -2.14 16.94
CA ILE A 60 1.33 -1.86 18.24
C ILE A 60 0.31 -2.96 18.46
N ALA A 61 0.66 -3.96 19.25
CA ALA A 61 -0.23 -5.04 19.61
C ALA A 61 -0.71 -4.91 21.06
N LYS A 62 -2.01 -5.11 21.26
CA LYS A 62 -2.66 -5.21 22.56
C LYS A 62 -3.52 -6.46 22.50
N ARG A 63 -3.59 -7.20 23.58
CA ARG A 63 -4.29 -8.50 23.77
C ARG A 63 -5.19 -8.99 22.60
N ASP A 64 -6.12 -8.17 22.11
CA ASP A 64 -7.11 -8.53 21.10
C ASP A 64 -7.09 -7.62 19.86
N THR A 65 -6.18 -6.64 19.82
CA THR A 65 -6.09 -5.67 18.72
C THR A 65 -4.64 -5.46 18.32
N ALA A 66 -4.41 -5.31 17.04
CA ALA A 66 -3.13 -4.92 16.49
C ALA A 66 -3.27 -3.75 15.53
N SER A 67 -2.23 -2.96 15.41
CA SER A 67 -2.11 -1.95 14.38
C SER A 67 -0.68 -1.84 13.90
N VAL A 68 -0.52 -1.45 12.64
CA VAL A 68 0.77 -1.12 12.05
C VAL A 68 0.83 0.39 11.87
N LYS A 69 1.83 1.02 12.46
CA LYS A 69 2.14 2.43 12.21
C LYS A 69 3.33 2.51 11.28
N LEU A 70 3.16 3.21 10.16
CA LEU A 70 4.25 3.60 9.26
C LEU A 70 4.58 5.06 9.49
N THR A 71 5.86 5.40 9.36
CA THR A 71 6.36 6.78 9.40
C THR A 71 7.47 6.93 8.38
N TRP A 72 7.64 8.14 7.84
CA TRP A 72 8.68 8.47 6.87
C TRP A 72 9.08 9.92 6.98
N ASP A 73 10.15 10.29 6.27
CA ASP A 73 10.60 11.67 6.23
C ASP A 73 9.72 12.49 5.28
N LYS A 74 9.54 13.76 5.60
CA LYS A 74 8.88 14.70 4.71
C LYS A 74 9.66 14.85 3.41
N ALA A 75 8.93 14.73 2.29
CA ALA A 75 9.47 15.00 0.97
C ALA A 75 9.03 16.40 0.48
N ASP A 76 9.92 17.10 -0.23
CA ASP A 76 9.59 18.40 -0.80
C ASP A 76 8.81 18.28 -2.11
N GLY A 77 7.94 19.24 -2.38
CA GLY A 77 7.17 19.32 -3.63
C GLY A 77 6.01 18.32 -3.71
N VAL A 78 5.64 17.68 -2.61
CA VAL A 78 4.53 16.73 -2.56
C VAL A 78 3.26 17.38 -2.04
N ILE A 79 2.11 16.83 -2.46
CA ILE A 79 0.79 17.19 -1.94
C ILE A 79 0.25 16.15 -0.95
N GLY A 80 0.95 15.05 -0.75
CA GLY A 80 0.63 13.96 0.14
C GLY A 80 1.37 12.67 -0.24
N TYR A 81 0.87 11.56 0.28
CA TYR A 81 1.44 10.24 0.07
C TYR A 81 0.31 9.24 -0.15
N ARG A 82 0.57 8.22 -0.97
CA ARG A 82 -0.31 7.08 -1.11
C ARG A 82 0.35 5.87 -0.49
N VAL A 83 -0.36 5.26 0.45
CA VAL A 83 0.05 4.01 1.08
C VAL A 83 -0.80 2.90 0.50
N SER A 84 -0.17 1.84 0.03
CA SER A 84 -0.83 0.63 -0.44
C SER A 84 -0.38 -0.55 0.41
N ARG A 85 -1.32 -1.41 0.79
CA ARG A 85 -1.06 -2.67 1.48
C ARG A 85 -1.31 -3.82 0.54
N ARG A 86 -0.37 -4.73 0.45
CA ARG A 86 -0.46 -5.97 -0.31
C ARG A 86 -0.44 -7.16 0.63
N ASN A 87 -1.35 -8.08 0.41
CA ASN A 87 -1.34 -9.37 1.09
C ASN A 87 -0.43 -10.35 0.33
N PRO A 88 0.67 -10.83 0.91
CA PRO A 88 1.60 -11.71 0.21
C PRO A 88 1.03 -13.11 -0.09
N LYS A 89 -0.05 -13.52 0.59
CA LYS A 89 -0.68 -14.83 0.37
C LYS A 89 -1.38 -14.94 -0.99
N ASN A 90 -2.00 -13.86 -1.45
CA ASN A 90 -2.71 -13.82 -2.74
C ASN A 90 -2.13 -12.79 -3.72
N ASN A 91 -1.11 -12.04 -3.29
CA ASN A 91 -0.45 -10.99 -4.06
C ASN A 91 -1.38 -9.84 -4.49
N GLU A 92 -2.49 -9.63 -3.79
CA GLU A 92 -3.46 -8.58 -4.07
C GLU A 92 -3.23 -7.35 -3.20
N ILE A 93 -3.46 -6.17 -3.78
CA ILE A 93 -3.54 -4.93 -3.02
C ILE A 93 -4.95 -4.86 -2.42
N ASP A 94 -5.04 -4.99 -1.10
CA ASP A 94 -6.29 -5.02 -0.37
C ASP A 94 -6.62 -3.69 0.33
N LYS A 95 -5.67 -2.77 0.40
CA LYS A 95 -5.87 -1.44 0.97
C LYS A 95 -5.06 -0.39 0.23
N VAL A 96 -5.71 0.74 -0.08
CA VAL A 96 -5.05 1.94 -0.62
C VAL A 96 -5.60 3.14 0.11
N GLN A 97 -4.72 3.98 0.65
CA GLN A 97 -5.10 5.21 1.35
C GLN A 97 -4.15 6.36 1.01
N GLU A 98 -4.73 7.56 0.84
CA GLU A 98 -3.97 8.79 0.69
C GLU A 98 -3.93 9.54 2.02
N VAL A 99 -2.76 10.04 2.38
CA VAL A 99 -2.51 10.82 3.59
C VAL A 99 -1.70 12.06 3.25
N ILE A 100 -1.87 13.11 4.04
CA ILE A 100 -1.13 14.37 3.88
C ILE A 100 -0.03 14.55 4.92
N THR A 101 0.06 13.60 5.85
CA THR A 101 1.05 13.55 6.92
C THR A 101 2.11 12.50 6.61
N GLU A 102 3.24 12.59 7.28
CA GLU A 102 4.35 11.66 7.17
C GLU A 102 4.14 10.40 8.03
N GLU A 103 2.89 10.06 8.28
CA GLU A 103 2.51 8.86 9.03
C GLU A 103 1.20 8.26 8.52
N PHE A 104 1.08 6.95 8.71
CA PHE A 104 -0.13 6.18 8.43
C PHE A 104 -0.31 5.11 9.52
N VAL A 105 -1.55 4.88 9.94
CA VAL A 105 -1.88 3.81 10.89
C VAL A 105 -2.90 2.87 10.28
N ASP A 106 -2.53 1.61 10.19
CA ASP A 106 -3.41 0.52 9.78
C ASP A 106 -3.91 -0.23 11.01
N GLY A 107 -5.20 -0.09 11.30
CA GLY A 107 -5.89 -0.80 12.38
C GLY A 107 -6.56 -2.10 11.93
N ASP A 108 -6.59 -2.40 10.63
CA ASP A 108 -7.22 -3.60 10.08
C ASP A 108 -6.20 -4.73 9.89
N VAL A 109 -5.49 -5.05 10.96
CA VAL A 109 -4.47 -6.10 10.97
C VAL A 109 -4.69 -7.02 12.16
N THR A 110 -4.34 -8.29 11.98
CA THR A 110 -4.43 -9.32 13.01
C THR A 110 -3.03 -9.82 13.36
N ILE A 111 -2.85 -10.23 14.61
CA ILE A 111 -1.60 -10.88 15.05
C ILE A 111 -1.33 -12.11 14.17
N CYS A 112 -0.08 -12.32 13.80
CA CYS A 112 0.42 -13.32 12.85
C CYS A 112 0.16 -13.01 11.37
N ASP A 113 -0.46 -11.90 11.02
CA ASP A 113 -0.51 -11.47 9.63
C ASP A 113 0.83 -10.91 9.16
N LYS A 114 1.05 -11.05 7.84
CA LYS A 114 2.19 -10.45 7.15
C LYS A 114 1.66 -9.60 6.02
N PHE A 115 2.21 -8.42 5.86
CA PHE A 115 1.83 -7.49 4.80
C PHE A 115 3.06 -6.83 4.20
N GLU A 116 2.96 -6.52 2.92
CA GLU A 116 3.86 -5.63 2.22
C GLU A 116 3.19 -4.26 2.11
N TYR A 117 3.81 -3.22 2.65
CA TYR A 117 3.35 -1.85 2.49
C TYR A 117 4.24 -1.12 1.49
N SER A 118 3.64 -0.36 0.58
CA SER A 118 4.36 0.55 -0.28
C SER A 118 3.87 1.98 -0.08
N VAL A 119 4.83 2.92 -0.07
CA VAL A 119 4.56 4.35 0.09
C VAL A 119 5.12 5.08 -1.11
N CYS A 120 4.28 5.84 -1.82
CA CYS A 120 4.72 6.74 -2.88
C CYS A 120 4.34 8.18 -2.57
N ALA A 121 5.19 9.11 -3.00
CA ALA A 121 4.91 10.53 -2.92
C ALA A 121 3.87 10.94 -3.99
N LEU A 122 2.88 11.74 -3.61
CA LEU A 122 1.90 12.31 -4.52
C LEU A 122 2.30 13.73 -4.91
N TYR A 123 2.30 14.01 -6.18
CA TYR A 123 2.49 15.35 -6.73
C TYR A 123 1.32 15.70 -7.63
N ALA A 124 1.33 16.85 -8.26
CA ALA A 124 0.25 17.43 -9.06
C ALA A 124 -0.81 16.42 -9.55
N HIS A 125 -2.09 16.71 -9.34
CA HIS A 125 -3.22 15.85 -9.71
C HIS A 125 -3.18 14.42 -9.10
N LYS A 126 -2.50 14.25 -7.95
CA LYS A 126 -2.37 12.98 -7.23
C LYS A 126 -1.63 11.87 -7.99
N PHE A 127 -0.74 12.23 -8.88
CA PHE A 127 0.16 11.26 -9.49
C PHE A 127 1.15 10.73 -8.46
N CYS A 128 1.32 9.41 -8.45
CA CYS A 128 2.38 8.78 -7.68
C CYS A 128 3.73 8.96 -8.37
N SER A 129 4.75 9.30 -7.59
CA SER A 129 6.13 9.15 -8.03
C SER A 129 6.44 7.68 -8.33
N ASP A 130 7.26 7.41 -9.33
CA ASP A 130 7.68 6.05 -9.68
C ASP A 130 8.56 5.41 -8.61
N LYS A 131 9.14 6.22 -7.73
CA LYS A 131 9.99 5.76 -6.62
C LYS A 131 9.14 5.48 -5.38
N SER A 132 8.38 4.39 -5.41
CA SER A 132 7.76 3.87 -4.20
C SER A 132 8.77 3.11 -3.34
N VAL A 133 8.62 3.22 -2.02
CA VAL A 133 9.40 2.42 -1.06
C VAL A 133 8.50 1.35 -0.49
N THR A 134 8.99 0.12 -0.51
CA THR A 134 8.27 -1.04 0.01
C THR A 134 8.91 -1.52 1.31
N ILE A 135 8.08 -1.90 2.27
CA ILE A 135 8.50 -2.46 3.55
C ILE A 135 7.62 -3.65 3.92
N ASP A 136 8.25 -4.75 4.29
CA ASP A 136 7.57 -5.94 4.81
C ASP A 136 7.33 -5.79 6.31
N VAL A 137 6.11 -6.09 6.74
CA VAL A 137 5.72 -6.02 8.15
C VAL A 137 5.06 -7.31 8.57
N GLU A 138 5.62 -7.94 9.60
CA GLU A 138 5.01 -9.05 10.31
C GLU A 138 4.37 -8.52 11.59
N VAL A 139 3.06 -8.80 11.75
CA VAL A 139 2.31 -8.37 12.93
C VAL A 139 2.54 -9.39 14.03
N VAL A 140 3.47 -9.08 14.92
CA VAL A 140 3.79 -9.94 16.08
C VAL A 140 3.23 -9.34 17.35
N ASP A 141 2.76 -10.19 18.26
CA ASP A 141 2.44 -9.76 19.60
C ASP A 141 3.77 -9.47 20.34
N GLY A 142 3.97 -8.22 20.74
CA GLY A 142 5.17 -7.81 21.51
C GLY A 142 5.30 -8.48 22.86
N LYS A 143 4.34 -9.30 23.25
CA LYS A 143 4.37 -10.17 24.43
C LYS A 143 4.62 -11.64 24.11
N SER A 144 4.85 -12.00 22.85
CA SER A 144 5.40 -13.32 22.54
C SER A 144 6.82 -13.42 23.12
N VAL A 145 6.90 -13.50 24.41
CA VAL A 145 7.97 -14.24 25.03
C VAL A 145 7.70 -15.67 24.56
N VAL A 146 8.39 -16.10 23.53
CA VAL A 146 8.52 -17.52 23.25
C VAL A 146 9.26 -18.07 24.44
N GLY A 147 8.51 -18.43 25.48
CA GLY A 147 9.04 -19.19 26.58
C GLY A 147 9.55 -20.51 25.98
N GLU A 148 10.82 -20.80 26.17
CA GLU A 148 11.35 -22.08 25.76
C GLU A 148 10.61 -23.14 26.58
N ILE A 149 9.97 -24.11 25.92
CA ILE A 149 9.41 -25.28 26.58
C ILE A 149 10.62 -26.09 27.07
N THR A 150 10.91 -26.02 28.37
CA THR A 150 12.08 -26.65 28.95
C THR A 150 11.86 -28.12 29.31
N GLU A 151 10.62 -28.53 29.50
CA GLU A 151 10.24 -29.91 29.75
C GLU A 151 8.90 -30.24 29.10
N LEU A 152 8.84 -31.31 28.33
CA LEU A 152 7.63 -31.86 27.76
C LEU A 152 7.49 -33.33 28.17
N ASP A 153 6.49 -33.62 28.98
CA ASP A 153 6.12 -34.96 29.37
C ASP A 153 4.86 -35.44 28.66
N ALA A 154 4.89 -36.64 28.15
CA ALA A 154 3.76 -37.30 27.55
C ALA A 154 3.29 -38.50 28.39
N LYS A 155 2.07 -38.45 28.89
CA LYS A 155 1.44 -39.62 29.58
C LYS A 155 0.41 -40.22 28.67
N GLU A 156 0.62 -41.51 28.35
CA GLU A 156 -0.28 -42.28 27.51
C GLU A 156 -1.21 -43.16 28.36
N THR A 157 -2.46 -43.22 27.91
CA THR A 157 -3.44 -44.23 28.31
C THR A 157 -3.95 -44.93 27.06
N PRO A 158 -4.65 -46.05 27.13
CA PRO A 158 -5.14 -46.76 25.94
C PRO A 158 -6.01 -45.91 25.00
N ASN A 159 -6.57 -44.79 25.51
CA ASN A 159 -7.52 -43.96 24.75
C ASN A 159 -7.17 -42.48 24.73
N SER A 160 -6.05 -42.05 25.31
CA SER A 160 -5.64 -40.62 25.37
C SER A 160 -4.15 -40.45 25.56
N VAL A 161 -3.65 -39.31 25.05
CA VAL A 161 -2.31 -38.79 25.35
C VAL A 161 -2.48 -37.45 26.04
N THR A 162 -1.89 -37.31 27.22
CA THR A 162 -1.84 -36.03 27.92
C THR A 162 -0.42 -35.48 27.85
N LEU A 163 -0.29 -34.29 27.29
CA LEU A 163 0.96 -33.54 27.22
C LEU A 163 1.02 -32.57 28.42
N VAL A 164 2.11 -32.62 29.17
CA VAL A 164 2.39 -31.69 30.25
C VAL A 164 3.72 -31.00 29.98
N TRP A 165 3.72 -29.69 30.03
CA TRP A 165 4.92 -28.88 29.79
C TRP A 165 5.13 -27.87 30.92
N ASN A 166 6.38 -27.55 31.19
CA ASN A 166 6.79 -26.46 32.06
C ASN A 166 7.44 -25.36 31.20
N GLY A 167 7.04 -24.14 31.43
CA GLY A 167 7.63 -22.98 30.77
C GLY A 167 6.67 -21.80 30.79
N PHE A 168 7.20 -20.67 31.20
CA PHE A 168 6.85 -19.28 30.86
C PHE A 168 7.91 -18.36 31.47
#